data_bf31c5b8a23a7a71b8f000968761180b
#
_entry.id   bf31c5b8a23a7a71b8f000968761180b
#
_cell.length_a   1.000
_cell.length_b   1.000
_cell.length_c   1.000
_cell.angle_alpha   90.00
_cell.angle_beta   90.00
_cell.angle_gamma   90.00
#
_symmetry.space_group_name_H-M   'P 1'
#
loop_
_entity.id
_entity.type
_entity.pdbx_description
1 polymer ?
#
loop_
_entity_poly.entity_id
_entity_poly.type
_entity_poly.pdbx_seq_one_letter_code
_entity_poly.pdbx_strand_id
1 'polypeptide(L)'
;MISNCGHDENNRYSGGKAGDQTRTEWRVINWYNRPWKCVLRHPDAKVRKMIASMAKAAAVNDKIGYDQSERYTFWEHLKASNYDPAQITIACEADCSSGVAAIVKGAGYRLGNEKMKNVSIYLYTGNMRAGLKAAGFEVLTDSKYLTSDAYLLEGDILLNDNAHVATNLTTGSKAPETSVPSKSINEVAKEVVNGKWGNGSDRTNRLTAAGYDAKAVQNEVNRILR
;
A
#
# COMPACT_ATOMS: atom_id res chain seq x y z
N MET A 1 -5.71 -11.52 6.38
CA MET A 1 -4.91 -12.11 5.26
C MET A 1 -3.78 -11.14 4.90
N ILE A 2 -2.61 -11.65 4.51
CA ILE A 2 -1.48 -10.84 4.03
C ILE A 2 -0.94 -11.39 2.71
N SER A 3 -0.39 -10.50 1.88
CA SER A 3 0.46 -10.82 0.74
C SER A 3 1.91 -10.88 1.26
N ASN A 4 2.52 -12.04 1.12
CA ASN A 4 3.81 -12.39 1.71
C ASN A 4 4.75 -12.96 0.65
N CYS A 5 5.79 -12.22 0.31
CA CYS A 5 6.89 -12.64 -0.54
C CYS A 5 8.04 -13.08 0.36
N GLY A 6 8.37 -14.36 0.42
CA GLY A 6 9.14 -14.92 1.53
C GLY A 6 10.46 -15.62 1.23
N HIS A 7 10.49 -16.48 0.24
CA HIS A 7 11.64 -17.31 -0.15
C HIS A 7 11.38 -17.96 -1.50
N ASP A 8 12.41 -18.49 -2.15
CA ASP A 8 12.32 -19.21 -3.42
C ASP A 8 11.71 -20.62 -3.27
N GLU A 9 11.57 -21.35 -4.38
CA GLU A 9 11.04 -22.73 -4.44
C GLU A 9 11.89 -23.75 -3.64
N ASN A 10 13.15 -23.41 -3.35
CA ASN A 10 14.08 -24.22 -2.57
C ASN A 10 14.17 -23.81 -1.09
N ASN A 11 13.27 -22.90 -0.65
CA ASN A 11 13.27 -22.31 0.69
C ASN A 11 14.56 -21.53 0.99
N ARG A 12 15.12 -20.84 -0.01
CA ARG A 12 16.31 -19.99 0.05
C ARG A 12 15.96 -18.54 -0.24
N TYR A 13 16.92 -17.66 -0.08
CA TYR A 13 16.75 -16.23 -0.34
C TYR A 13 17.31 -15.80 -1.69
N SER A 14 18.04 -16.65 -2.40
CA SER A 14 18.58 -16.34 -3.74
C SER A 14 18.99 -17.61 -4.49
N GLY A 15 19.10 -17.50 -5.82
CA GLY A 15 19.52 -18.56 -6.72
C GLY A 15 18.36 -19.51 -7.10
N GLY A 16 17.12 -19.05 -6.93
CA GLY A 16 15.93 -19.72 -7.41
C GLY A 16 15.75 -19.60 -8.93
N LYS A 17 14.68 -20.17 -9.42
CA LYS A 17 14.28 -20.10 -10.83
C LYS A 17 13.24 -19.01 -11.00
N ALA A 18 13.38 -18.17 -12.02
CA ALA A 18 12.49 -17.03 -12.23
C ALA A 18 11.01 -17.41 -12.31
N GLY A 19 10.16 -16.68 -11.56
CA GLY A 19 8.74 -16.93 -11.37
C GLY A 19 8.45 -17.93 -10.27
N ASP A 20 7.24 -17.91 -9.70
CA ASP A 20 6.83 -18.79 -8.60
C ASP A 20 6.52 -20.20 -9.11
N GLN A 21 7.48 -21.09 -9.02
CA GLN A 21 7.39 -22.46 -9.53
C GLN A 21 6.47 -23.35 -8.69
N THR A 22 6.30 -23.04 -7.42
CA THR A 22 5.63 -23.90 -6.43
C THR A 22 4.41 -23.26 -5.78
N ARG A 23 4.11 -22.00 -6.11
CA ARG A 23 3.08 -21.15 -5.48
C ARG A 23 3.34 -20.92 -3.98
N THR A 24 4.61 -20.97 -3.59
CA THR A 24 5.03 -20.78 -2.19
C THR A 24 5.92 -19.58 -1.97
N GLU A 25 6.36 -18.92 -3.04
CA GLU A 25 7.33 -17.85 -3.01
C GLU A 25 6.69 -16.51 -2.67
N TRP A 26 5.69 -16.11 -3.45
CA TRP A 26 4.84 -14.96 -3.15
C TRP A 26 3.38 -15.40 -3.06
N ARG A 27 2.81 -15.40 -1.87
CA ARG A 27 1.49 -15.99 -1.63
C ARG A 27 0.61 -15.17 -0.72
N VAL A 28 -0.69 -15.42 -0.81
CA VAL A 28 -1.69 -14.92 0.14
C VAL A 28 -1.81 -15.94 1.28
N ILE A 29 -1.51 -15.50 2.50
CA ILE A 29 -1.57 -16.33 3.70
C ILE A 29 -2.37 -15.65 4.82
N ASN A 30 -2.70 -16.41 5.87
CA ASN A 30 -3.26 -15.84 7.08
C ASN A 30 -2.26 -14.89 7.73
N TRP A 31 -2.78 -13.83 8.36
CA TRP A 31 -1.95 -13.01 9.23
C TRP A 31 -1.32 -13.89 10.34
N TYR A 32 -0.08 -13.62 10.69
CA TYR A 32 0.62 -14.32 11.76
C TYR A 32 1.33 -13.34 12.68
N ASN A 33 1.45 -13.71 13.94
CA ASN A 33 2.17 -12.94 14.92
C ASN A 33 3.69 -13.07 14.69
N ARG A 34 4.26 -12.01 14.14
CA ARG A 34 5.71 -11.84 13.99
C ARG A 34 6.10 -10.58 14.77
N PRO A 35 7.35 -10.39 15.15
CA PRO A 35 7.73 -9.15 15.83
C PRO A 35 7.68 -7.94 14.90
N TRP A 36 6.47 -7.61 14.43
CA TRP A 36 6.19 -6.40 13.67
C TRP A 36 6.59 -5.18 14.50
N LYS A 37 7.31 -4.23 13.93
CA LYS A 37 7.82 -3.03 14.60
C LYS A 37 7.01 -1.78 14.29
N CYS A 38 6.37 -1.75 13.13
CA CYS A 38 5.39 -0.74 12.79
C CYS A 38 4.45 -1.22 11.68
N VAL A 39 3.35 -0.51 11.56
CA VAL A 39 2.46 -0.53 10.39
C VAL A 39 2.63 0.81 9.67
N LEU A 40 2.86 0.74 8.36
CA LEU A 40 2.93 1.92 7.50
C LEU A 40 1.59 2.01 6.78
N ARG A 41 0.79 3.03 7.10
CA ARG A 41 -0.57 3.23 6.61
C ARG A 41 -0.65 4.49 5.77
N HIS A 42 -1.11 4.38 4.54
CA HIS A 42 -1.45 5.58 3.77
C HIS A 42 -2.83 6.11 4.21
N PRO A 43 -3.00 7.43 4.46
CA PRO A 43 -4.28 7.98 4.93
C PRO A 43 -5.41 7.81 3.91
N ASP A 44 -5.12 7.92 2.62
CA ASP A 44 -6.10 7.78 1.53
C ASP A 44 -6.50 6.31 1.34
N ALA A 45 -7.79 6.02 1.51
CA ALA A 45 -8.38 4.69 1.32
C ALA A 45 -8.25 4.17 -0.14
N LYS A 46 -8.27 5.06 -1.15
CA LYS A 46 -8.08 4.66 -2.54
C LYS A 46 -6.67 4.13 -2.78
N VAL A 47 -5.69 4.79 -2.15
CA VAL A 47 -4.29 4.33 -2.20
C VAL A 47 -4.15 2.98 -1.53
N ARG A 48 -4.69 2.80 -0.33
CA ARG A 48 -4.63 1.52 0.38
C ARG A 48 -5.27 0.39 -0.42
N LYS A 49 -6.47 0.61 -0.99
CA LYS A 49 -7.15 -0.38 -1.84
C LYS A 49 -6.34 -0.74 -3.08
N MET A 50 -5.71 0.25 -3.73
CA MET A 50 -4.84 0.01 -4.87
C MET A 50 -3.64 -0.85 -4.47
N ILE A 51 -2.96 -0.52 -3.37
CA ILE A 51 -1.82 -1.30 -2.85
C ILE A 51 -2.25 -2.73 -2.54
N ALA A 52 -3.35 -2.93 -1.82
CA ALA A 52 -3.86 -4.27 -1.50
C ALA A 52 -4.21 -5.08 -2.75
N SER A 53 -4.89 -4.47 -3.71
CA SER A 53 -5.25 -5.11 -4.98
C SER A 53 -4.01 -5.54 -5.76
N MET A 54 -3.03 -4.66 -5.90
CA MET A 54 -1.78 -4.98 -6.61
C MET A 54 -0.95 -6.03 -5.87
N ALA A 55 -0.86 -5.97 -4.53
CA ALA A 55 -0.15 -6.94 -3.72
C ALA A 55 -0.80 -8.34 -3.80
N LYS A 56 -2.14 -8.39 -3.84
CA LYS A 56 -2.87 -9.63 -4.06
C LYS A 56 -2.63 -10.17 -5.47
N ALA A 57 -2.68 -9.32 -6.49
CA ALA A 57 -2.46 -9.72 -7.88
C ALA A 57 -1.04 -10.28 -8.07
N ALA A 58 -0.01 -9.66 -7.47
CA ALA A 58 1.34 -10.19 -7.50
C ALA A 58 1.44 -11.57 -6.83
N ALA A 59 0.80 -11.74 -5.66
CA ALA A 59 0.85 -12.99 -4.89
C ALA A 59 0.08 -14.17 -5.49
N VAL A 60 -0.69 -13.95 -6.56
CA VAL A 60 -1.43 -15.02 -7.27
C VAL A 60 -0.96 -15.21 -8.71
N ASN A 61 0.02 -14.45 -9.17
CA ASN A 61 0.60 -14.56 -10.49
C ASN A 61 1.88 -15.41 -10.45
N ASP A 62 1.82 -16.62 -10.99
CA ASP A 62 2.94 -17.59 -11.03
C ASP A 62 4.17 -17.08 -11.81
N LYS A 63 4.06 -15.95 -12.50
CA LYS A 63 5.20 -15.31 -13.17
C LYS A 63 6.02 -14.43 -12.23
N ILE A 64 5.61 -14.25 -10.98
CA ILE A 64 6.27 -13.37 -10.03
C ILE A 64 6.75 -14.20 -8.84
N GLY A 65 8.03 -14.46 -8.77
CA GLY A 65 8.65 -15.27 -7.72
C GLY A 65 9.49 -14.45 -6.75
N TYR A 66 10.38 -15.14 -6.04
CA TYR A 66 11.24 -14.59 -5.01
C TYR A 66 12.73 -14.86 -5.27
N ASP A 67 13.51 -13.81 -5.48
CA ASP A 67 14.98 -13.90 -5.44
C ASP A 67 15.58 -12.55 -5.02
N GLN A 68 16.49 -12.56 -4.01
CA GLN A 68 17.20 -11.35 -3.57
C GLN A 68 18.25 -10.87 -4.58
N SER A 69 18.79 -11.76 -5.40
CA SER A 69 19.81 -11.40 -6.41
C SER A 69 19.17 -10.74 -7.64
N GLU A 70 17.94 -11.16 -8.00
CA GLU A 70 17.19 -10.66 -9.17
C GLU A 70 15.99 -9.78 -8.79
N ARG A 71 15.99 -9.28 -7.59
CA ARG A 71 14.87 -8.61 -6.88
C ARG A 71 14.24 -7.41 -7.59
N TYR A 72 14.83 -6.90 -8.65
CA TYR A 72 14.33 -5.72 -9.37
C TYR A 72 13.67 -6.05 -10.71
N THR A 73 13.73 -7.29 -11.16
CA THR A 73 13.13 -7.70 -12.44
C THR A 73 11.61 -7.57 -12.41
N PHE A 74 10.98 -7.78 -11.24
CA PHE A 74 9.54 -7.51 -11.04
C PHE A 74 9.19 -6.05 -11.40
N TRP A 75 9.97 -5.07 -10.95
CA TRP A 75 9.70 -3.66 -11.28
C TRP A 75 9.78 -3.40 -12.78
N GLU A 76 10.74 -3.99 -13.48
CA GLU A 76 10.89 -3.80 -14.93
C GLU A 76 9.66 -4.33 -15.68
N HIS A 77 9.18 -5.51 -15.33
CA HIS A 77 7.98 -6.10 -15.93
C HIS A 77 6.68 -5.42 -15.49
N LEU A 78 6.62 -4.92 -14.25
CA LEU A 78 5.49 -4.14 -13.75
C LEU A 78 5.30 -2.84 -14.55
N LYS A 79 6.40 -2.13 -14.87
CA LYS A 79 6.34 -0.96 -15.76
C LYS A 79 5.81 -1.31 -17.16
N ALA A 80 6.34 -2.39 -17.75
CA ALA A 80 5.95 -2.85 -19.07
C ALA A 80 4.47 -3.30 -19.14
N SER A 81 3.88 -3.66 -17.99
CA SER A 81 2.49 -4.12 -17.85
C SER A 81 1.54 -3.01 -17.34
N ASN A 82 1.84 -1.74 -17.61
CA ASN A 82 1.05 -0.58 -17.16
C ASN A 82 0.80 -0.58 -15.65
N TYR A 83 1.79 -1.03 -14.88
CA TYR A 83 1.74 -1.15 -13.42
C TYR A 83 0.65 -2.09 -12.92
N ASP A 84 0.27 -3.11 -13.71
CA ASP A 84 -0.69 -4.14 -13.31
C ASP A 84 0.01 -5.49 -13.14
N PRO A 85 0.21 -6.00 -11.89
CA PRO A 85 0.85 -7.29 -11.66
C PRO A 85 0.11 -8.46 -12.31
N ALA A 86 -1.21 -8.36 -12.51
CA ALA A 86 -2.00 -9.41 -13.15
C ALA A 86 -1.69 -9.56 -14.64
N GLN A 87 -1.12 -8.55 -15.29
CA GLN A 87 -0.76 -8.54 -16.71
C GLN A 87 0.68 -8.98 -16.99
N ILE A 88 1.45 -9.31 -15.98
CA ILE A 88 2.83 -9.79 -16.14
C ILE A 88 2.78 -11.23 -16.66
N THR A 89 3.40 -11.45 -17.82
CA THR A 89 3.44 -12.76 -18.51
C THR A 89 4.85 -13.32 -18.61
N ILE A 90 5.85 -12.54 -18.27
CA ILE A 90 7.27 -12.93 -18.27
C ILE A 90 7.71 -13.17 -16.83
N ALA A 91 8.40 -14.28 -16.60
CA ALA A 91 8.89 -14.65 -15.28
C ALA A 91 9.86 -13.58 -14.74
N CYS A 92 9.67 -13.18 -13.50
CA CYS A 92 10.43 -12.13 -12.82
C CYS A 92 10.42 -12.33 -11.31
N GLU A 93 11.28 -11.57 -10.63
CA GLU A 93 11.60 -11.75 -9.23
C GLU A 93 11.49 -10.47 -8.43
N ALA A 94 11.11 -10.62 -7.15
CA ALA A 94 11.21 -9.62 -6.12
C ALA A 94 11.73 -10.27 -4.82
N ASP A 95 12.16 -9.47 -3.87
CA ASP A 95 12.16 -9.87 -2.47
C ASP A 95 11.02 -9.16 -1.71
N CYS A 96 10.87 -9.44 -0.42
CA CYS A 96 9.79 -8.85 0.37
C CYS A 96 9.77 -7.32 0.29
N SER A 97 10.92 -6.67 0.30
CA SER A 97 11.03 -5.21 0.34
C SER A 97 10.98 -4.56 -1.05
N SER A 98 11.62 -5.11 -2.04
CA SER A 98 11.56 -4.61 -3.41
C SER A 98 10.17 -4.80 -4.02
N GLY A 99 9.50 -5.90 -3.69
CA GLY A 99 8.12 -6.16 -4.08
C GLY A 99 7.16 -5.11 -3.54
N VAL A 100 7.23 -4.81 -2.24
CA VAL A 100 6.40 -3.75 -1.63
C VAL A 100 6.75 -2.38 -2.21
N ALA A 101 8.04 -2.05 -2.40
CA ALA A 101 8.45 -0.78 -2.99
C ALA A 101 7.93 -0.60 -4.42
N ALA A 102 8.01 -1.65 -5.24
CA ALA A 102 7.51 -1.65 -6.61
C ALA A 102 5.98 -1.48 -6.66
N ILE A 103 5.23 -2.17 -5.78
CA ILE A 103 3.78 -2.03 -5.66
C ILE A 103 3.39 -0.61 -5.26
N VAL A 104 4.01 -0.03 -4.23
CA VAL A 104 3.72 1.34 -3.78
C VAL A 104 4.01 2.34 -4.89
N LYS A 105 5.18 2.22 -5.55
CA LYS A 105 5.55 3.07 -6.68
C LYS A 105 4.58 2.91 -7.85
N GLY A 106 4.23 1.69 -8.23
CA GLY A 106 3.27 1.38 -9.30
C GLY A 106 1.87 1.93 -8.99
N ALA A 107 1.40 1.79 -7.75
CA ALA A 107 0.16 2.41 -7.29
C ALA A 107 0.19 3.94 -7.44
N GLY A 108 1.36 4.56 -7.20
CA GLY A 108 1.59 5.99 -7.44
C GLY A 108 1.36 6.37 -8.89
N TYR A 109 1.86 5.58 -9.85
CA TYR A 109 1.62 5.81 -11.29
C TYR A 109 0.15 5.64 -11.66
N ARG A 110 -0.50 4.57 -11.19
CA ARG A 110 -1.92 4.30 -11.48
C ARG A 110 -2.87 5.36 -10.91
N LEU A 111 -2.50 5.99 -9.80
CA LEU A 111 -3.33 7.00 -9.12
C LEU A 111 -2.90 8.45 -9.36
N GLY A 112 -1.81 8.68 -10.10
CA GLY A 112 -1.26 10.02 -10.29
C GLY A 112 -0.69 10.65 -9.00
N ASN A 113 -0.23 9.83 -8.04
CA ASN A 113 0.34 10.33 -6.78
C ASN A 113 1.85 10.53 -6.89
N GLU A 114 2.29 11.78 -7.01
CA GLU A 114 3.69 12.13 -7.27
C GLU A 114 4.64 11.69 -6.13
N LYS A 115 4.21 11.76 -4.87
CA LYS A 115 5.05 11.30 -3.76
C LYS A 115 5.35 9.81 -3.85
N MET A 116 4.34 9.02 -4.21
CA MET A 116 4.50 7.57 -4.37
C MET A 116 5.28 7.20 -5.64
N LYS A 117 5.15 7.95 -6.74
CA LYS A 117 5.98 7.77 -7.95
C LYS A 117 7.48 7.95 -7.65
N ASN A 118 7.83 8.76 -6.65
CA ASN A 118 9.20 9.00 -6.22
C ASN A 118 9.74 7.98 -5.22
N VAL A 119 8.95 6.97 -4.82
CA VAL A 119 9.45 5.88 -3.98
C VAL A 119 10.59 5.16 -4.69
N SER A 120 11.70 4.96 -3.99
CA SER A 120 12.83 4.21 -4.51
C SER A 120 12.51 2.72 -4.55
N ILE A 121 12.78 2.07 -5.68
CA ILE A 121 12.67 0.60 -5.79
C ILE A 121 13.80 -0.11 -5.01
N TYR A 122 14.83 0.63 -4.62
CA TYR A 122 15.97 0.12 -3.84
C TYR A 122 15.71 0.15 -2.33
N LEU A 123 14.47 0.39 -1.89
CA LEU A 123 14.12 0.24 -0.49
C LEU A 123 14.38 -1.20 -0.03
N TYR A 124 14.89 -1.30 1.19
CA TYR A 124 15.01 -2.55 1.94
C TYR A 124 14.40 -2.33 3.33
N THR A 125 14.18 -3.40 4.08
CA THR A 125 13.46 -3.33 5.36
C THR A 125 14.06 -2.36 6.38
N GLY A 126 15.37 -2.08 6.29
CA GLY A 126 16.03 -1.14 7.20
C GLY A 126 15.79 0.35 6.91
N ASN A 127 15.46 0.72 5.66
CA ASN A 127 15.19 2.12 5.28
C ASN A 127 13.73 2.36 4.84
N MET A 128 12.92 1.31 4.77
CA MET A 128 11.54 1.37 4.26
C MET A 128 10.65 2.31 5.06
N ARG A 129 10.79 2.33 6.39
CA ARG A 129 10.04 3.23 7.27
C ARG A 129 10.22 4.70 6.87
N ALA A 130 11.44 5.14 6.66
CA ALA A 130 11.74 6.51 6.23
C ALA A 130 11.26 6.78 4.80
N GLY A 131 11.49 5.83 3.87
CA GLY A 131 11.10 5.96 2.48
C GLY A 131 9.58 6.07 2.29
N LEU A 132 8.80 5.24 2.97
CA LEU A 132 7.34 5.30 2.87
C LEU A 132 6.74 6.48 3.67
N LYS A 133 7.35 6.88 4.79
CA LYS A 133 6.96 8.12 5.48
C LYS A 133 7.10 9.34 4.55
N ALA A 134 8.18 9.44 3.79
CA ALA A 134 8.38 10.49 2.79
C ALA A 134 7.32 10.44 1.66
N ALA A 135 6.83 9.25 1.34
CA ALA A 135 5.74 9.04 0.38
C ALA A 135 4.33 9.34 0.93
N GLY A 136 4.21 9.76 2.20
CA GLY A 136 2.95 10.16 2.82
C GLY A 136 2.30 9.11 3.71
N PHE A 137 3.01 8.03 4.03
CA PHE A 137 2.51 7.01 4.97
C PHE A 137 2.70 7.46 6.42
N GLU A 138 1.72 7.17 7.24
CA GLU A 138 1.80 7.25 8.70
C GLU A 138 2.55 6.03 9.25
N VAL A 139 3.28 6.23 10.36
CA VAL A 139 4.00 5.18 11.07
C VAL A 139 3.25 4.87 12.36
N LEU A 140 2.58 3.73 12.42
CA LEU A 140 1.80 3.29 13.56
C LEU A 140 2.61 2.27 14.37
N THR A 141 2.86 2.56 15.64
CA THR A 141 3.70 1.73 16.54
C THR A 141 2.96 1.24 17.78
N ASP A 142 1.70 1.60 17.94
CA ASP A 142 0.88 1.12 19.06
C ASP A 142 0.72 -0.42 18.96
N SER A 143 0.85 -1.10 20.07
CA SER A 143 0.79 -2.57 20.18
C SER A 143 -0.47 -3.18 19.55
N LYS A 144 -1.61 -2.49 19.58
CA LYS A 144 -2.86 -2.96 18.95
C LYS A 144 -2.73 -3.22 17.44
N TYR A 145 -1.81 -2.54 16.74
CA TYR A 145 -1.54 -2.76 15.32
C TYR A 145 -0.51 -3.86 15.07
N LEU A 146 0.26 -4.25 16.09
CA LEU A 146 1.43 -5.11 15.96
C LEU A 146 1.17 -6.55 16.41
N THR A 147 0.19 -6.76 17.29
CA THR A 147 -0.09 -8.04 17.94
C THR A 147 -1.34 -8.75 17.42
N SER A 148 -2.13 -8.07 16.58
CA SER A 148 -3.36 -8.60 15.99
C SER A 148 -3.67 -7.88 14.67
N ASP A 149 -4.36 -8.56 13.76
CA ASP A 149 -4.89 -7.96 12.53
C ASP A 149 -6.22 -7.20 12.75
N ALA A 150 -6.79 -7.25 13.96
CA ALA A 150 -8.11 -6.69 14.26
C ALA A 150 -8.23 -5.17 13.97
N TYR A 151 -7.14 -4.43 14.06
CA TYR A 151 -7.09 -2.97 13.83
C TYR A 151 -6.43 -2.57 12.50
N LEU A 152 -6.05 -3.56 11.69
CA LEU A 152 -5.42 -3.32 10.39
C LEU A 152 -6.46 -2.95 9.33
N LEU A 153 -6.04 -2.13 8.37
CA LEU A 153 -6.80 -1.83 7.17
C LEU A 153 -6.18 -2.56 5.96
N GLU A 154 -6.98 -2.84 4.96
CA GLU A 154 -6.44 -3.31 3.68
C GLU A 154 -5.42 -2.30 3.14
N GLY A 155 -4.30 -2.78 2.60
CA GLY A 155 -3.21 -1.94 2.11
C GLY A 155 -2.25 -1.42 3.17
N ASP A 156 -2.43 -1.76 4.45
CA ASP A 156 -1.42 -1.53 5.48
C ASP A 156 -0.17 -2.36 5.19
N ILE A 157 0.99 -1.77 5.38
CA ILE A 157 2.28 -2.44 5.22
C ILE A 157 2.84 -2.76 6.59
N LEU A 158 3.01 -4.05 6.87
CA LEU A 158 3.54 -4.59 8.12
C LEU A 158 5.06 -4.67 8.01
N LEU A 159 5.80 -3.95 8.84
CA LEU A 159 7.25 -3.90 8.79
C LEU A 159 7.88 -4.45 10.08
N ASN A 160 8.80 -5.39 9.92
CA ASN A 160 9.82 -5.76 10.89
C ASN A 160 11.16 -5.25 10.35
N ASP A 161 11.62 -4.11 10.88
CA ASP A 161 12.83 -3.43 10.39
C ASP A 161 14.02 -4.40 10.35
N ASN A 162 14.80 -4.33 9.28
CA ASN A 162 15.96 -5.19 9.00
C ASN A 162 15.67 -6.70 8.89
N ALA A 163 14.39 -7.11 8.78
CA ALA A 163 14.04 -8.51 8.70
C ALA A 163 12.99 -8.83 7.63
N HIS A 164 11.79 -8.25 7.70
CA HIS A 164 10.71 -8.64 6.80
C HIS A 164 9.65 -7.56 6.63
N VAL A 165 8.94 -7.64 5.51
CA VAL A 165 7.77 -6.79 5.23
C VAL A 165 6.69 -7.59 4.50
N ALA A 166 5.43 -7.29 4.79
CA ALA A 166 4.26 -7.87 4.12
C ALA A 166 3.16 -6.82 3.95
N THR A 167 2.23 -7.06 3.03
CA THR A 167 1.08 -6.17 2.80
C THR A 167 -0.19 -6.81 3.35
N ASN A 168 -0.91 -6.12 4.21
CA ASN A 168 -2.21 -6.56 4.69
C ASN A 168 -3.28 -6.41 3.61
N LEU A 169 -4.11 -7.44 3.44
CA LEU A 169 -5.11 -7.53 2.36
C LEU A 169 -6.56 -7.37 2.85
N THR A 170 -6.79 -7.35 4.15
CA THR A 170 -8.14 -7.36 4.72
C THR A 170 -8.30 -6.31 5.80
N THR A 171 -9.48 -5.73 5.90
CA THR A 171 -9.82 -4.84 7.01
C THR A 171 -10.21 -5.66 8.22
N GLY A 172 -9.57 -5.37 9.35
CA GLY A 172 -9.82 -6.05 10.61
C GLY A 172 -11.13 -5.62 11.28
N SER A 173 -11.65 -6.46 12.15
CA SER A 173 -12.97 -6.29 12.77
C SER A 173 -13.10 -5.08 13.71
N LYS A 174 -12.00 -4.51 14.18
CA LYS A 174 -11.91 -3.32 15.04
C LYS A 174 -11.21 -2.15 14.35
N ALA A 175 -10.94 -2.29 13.06
CA ALA A 175 -10.36 -1.20 12.29
C ALA A 175 -11.38 -0.05 12.18
N PRO A 176 -10.92 1.22 12.15
CA PRO A 176 -11.83 2.33 11.93
C PRO A 176 -12.53 2.14 10.58
N GLU A 177 -13.84 2.39 10.54
CA GLU A 177 -14.57 2.41 9.27
C GLU A 177 -13.90 3.45 8.36
N THR A 178 -13.28 2.97 7.31
CA THR A 178 -12.81 3.87 6.26
C THR A 178 -14.02 4.25 5.43
N SER A 179 -14.62 5.38 5.76
CA SER A 179 -15.59 5.97 4.86
C SER A 179 -14.88 6.25 3.53
N VAL A 180 -15.09 5.38 2.55
CA VAL A 180 -14.78 5.79 1.15
C VAL A 180 -15.69 6.98 0.91
N PRO A 181 -15.14 8.15 0.55
CA PRO A 181 -15.96 9.31 0.30
C PRO A 181 -17.05 8.95 -0.72
N SER A 182 -18.29 8.95 -0.29
CA SER A 182 -19.44 8.60 -1.16
C SER A 182 -19.77 9.68 -2.17
N LYS A 183 -19.23 10.89 -1.95
CA LYS A 183 -19.45 12.08 -2.77
C LYS A 183 -18.15 12.54 -3.42
N SER A 184 -18.25 13.11 -4.60
CA SER A 184 -17.12 13.77 -5.25
C SER A 184 -16.67 15.03 -4.49
N ILE A 185 -15.43 15.46 -4.70
CA ILE A 185 -14.91 16.72 -4.10
C ILE A 185 -15.80 17.91 -4.47
N ASN A 186 -16.34 17.95 -5.70
CA ASN A 186 -17.25 19.01 -6.14
C ASN A 186 -18.56 19.00 -5.35
N GLU A 187 -19.18 17.85 -5.13
CA GLU A 187 -20.39 17.74 -4.31
C GLU A 187 -20.15 18.17 -2.86
N VAL A 188 -19.03 17.75 -2.28
CA VAL A 188 -18.65 18.13 -0.91
C VAL A 188 -18.31 19.61 -0.83
N ALA A 189 -17.64 20.17 -1.82
CA ALA A 189 -17.36 21.61 -1.89
C ALA A 189 -18.65 22.44 -1.92
N LYS A 190 -19.67 22.02 -2.69
CA LYS A 190 -21.02 22.64 -2.65
C LYS A 190 -21.66 22.54 -1.27
N GLU A 191 -21.52 21.41 -0.59
CA GLU A 191 -22.00 21.25 0.78
C GLU A 191 -21.27 22.15 1.77
N VAL A 192 -19.96 22.36 1.59
CA VAL A 192 -19.15 23.31 2.39
C VAL A 192 -19.66 24.74 2.18
N VAL A 193 -19.91 25.15 0.94
CA VAL A 193 -20.50 26.46 0.61
C VAL A 193 -21.87 26.65 1.29
N ASN A 194 -22.66 25.57 1.36
CA ASN A 194 -23.95 25.54 2.04
C ASN A 194 -23.87 25.37 3.58
N GLY A 195 -22.66 25.45 4.18
CA GLY A 195 -22.46 25.44 5.63
C GLY A 195 -22.58 24.08 6.32
N LYS A 196 -22.74 22.97 5.58
CA LYS A 196 -22.98 21.64 6.17
C LYS A 196 -21.77 21.04 6.91
N TRP A 197 -20.57 21.57 6.67
CA TRP A 197 -19.31 21.01 7.17
C TRP A 197 -18.66 21.83 8.30
N GLY A 198 -19.34 22.87 8.81
CA GLY A 198 -18.78 23.76 9.82
C GLY A 198 -17.72 24.71 9.24
N ASN A 199 -16.88 25.33 10.10
CA ASN A 199 -15.91 26.33 9.71
C ASN A 199 -14.52 26.07 10.32
N GLY A 200 -13.47 26.65 9.72
CA GLY A 200 -12.11 26.60 10.24
C GLY A 200 -11.58 25.19 10.49
N SER A 201 -10.97 24.97 11.65
CA SER A 201 -10.40 23.67 12.03
C SER A 201 -11.45 22.56 12.19
N ASP A 202 -12.66 22.89 12.64
CA ASP A 202 -13.75 21.93 12.75
C ASP A 202 -14.11 21.34 11.37
N ARG A 203 -14.22 22.18 10.33
CA ARG A 203 -14.42 21.74 8.95
C ARG A 203 -13.31 20.81 8.50
N THR A 204 -12.06 21.18 8.70
CA THR A 204 -10.91 20.38 8.33
C THR A 204 -10.95 18.99 8.98
N ASN A 205 -11.24 18.95 10.28
CA ASN A 205 -11.34 17.70 11.03
C ASN A 205 -12.48 16.81 10.54
N ARG A 206 -13.65 17.38 10.28
CA ARG A 206 -14.83 16.62 9.76
C ARG A 206 -14.58 16.07 8.36
N LEU A 207 -14.00 16.87 7.47
CA LEU A 207 -13.65 16.42 6.12
C LEU A 207 -12.63 15.29 6.15
N THR A 208 -11.59 15.44 6.96
CA THR A 208 -10.55 14.40 7.14
C THR A 208 -11.14 13.13 7.73
N ALA A 209 -11.98 13.24 8.78
CA ALA A 209 -12.64 12.09 9.39
C ALA A 209 -13.58 11.37 8.42
N ALA A 210 -14.20 12.11 7.48
CA ALA A 210 -15.03 11.56 6.41
C ALA A 210 -14.22 11.05 5.21
N GLY A 211 -12.86 11.05 5.29
CA GLY A 211 -11.97 10.53 4.25
C GLY A 211 -11.73 11.48 3.08
N TYR A 212 -12.08 12.77 3.20
CA TYR A 212 -11.82 13.77 2.17
C TYR A 212 -10.48 14.48 2.39
N ASP A 213 -9.80 14.81 1.29
CA ASP A 213 -8.70 15.78 1.32
C ASP A 213 -9.27 17.19 1.53
N ALA A 214 -9.15 17.69 2.76
CA ALA A 214 -9.69 19.00 3.14
C ALA A 214 -9.10 20.15 2.31
N LYS A 215 -7.82 20.03 1.88
CA LYS A 215 -7.19 21.03 1.00
C LYS A 215 -7.76 20.99 -0.41
N ALA A 216 -7.96 19.80 -0.96
CA ALA A 216 -8.59 19.64 -2.28
C ALA A 216 -10.04 20.16 -2.28
N VAL A 217 -10.81 19.88 -1.22
CA VAL A 217 -12.16 20.41 -1.03
C VAL A 217 -12.12 21.95 -0.94
N GLN A 218 -11.18 22.53 -0.17
CA GLN A 218 -11.08 23.99 -0.05
C GLN A 218 -10.70 24.66 -1.38
N ASN A 219 -9.82 24.06 -2.17
CA ASN A 219 -9.48 24.55 -3.51
C ASN A 219 -10.72 24.58 -4.42
N GLU A 220 -11.54 23.52 -4.36
CA GLU A 220 -12.78 23.46 -5.14
C GLU A 220 -13.84 24.45 -4.64
N VAL A 221 -13.95 24.67 -3.32
CA VAL A 221 -14.77 25.75 -2.73
C VAL A 221 -14.36 27.11 -3.30
N ASN A 222 -13.05 27.39 -3.29
CA ASN A 222 -12.53 28.65 -3.83
C ASN A 222 -12.81 28.82 -5.33
N ARG A 223 -12.85 27.70 -6.08
CA ARG A 223 -13.22 27.71 -7.51
C ARG A 223 -14.72 28.00 -7.72
N ILE A 224 -15.57 27.47 -6.85
CA ILE A 224 -17.04 27.66 -6.93
C ILE A 224 -17.44 29.11 -6.58
N LEU A 225 -16.70 29.76 -5.69
CA LEU A 225 -16.98 31.09 -5.18
C LEU A 225 -16.38 32.23 -6.04
N ARG A 226 -15.62 31.91 -7.08
CA ARG A 226 -15.07 32.85 -8.06
C ARG A 226 -16.03 33.08 -9.23
#